data_cdcdcc941eb17e81ff5f2acd2e844902
#
_entry.id   cdcdcc941eb17e81ff5f2acd2e844902
#
_cell.length_a   1.000
_cell.length_b   1.000
_cell.length_c   1.000
_cell.angle_alpha   90.00
_cell.angle_beta   90.00
_cell.angle_gamma   90.00
#
_symmetry.space_group_name_H-M   'P 1'
#
loop_
_entity.id
_entity.type
_entity.pdbx_description
1 polymer ?
#
loop_
_entity_poly.entity_id
_entity_poly.type
_entity_poly.pdbx_seq_one_letter_code
_entity_poly.pdbx_strand_id
1 'polypeptide(L)'
;LKDEKLAEESIKLAKEIEDAIETYGVIEHYKYGRMYAYEVDGFGQYNLMDDANLPSLLSIPYIGYRDENDETYKNTRNFILGNGNPYYYEGEKAKGIGSPHTPINYIWHISLAMQGLTSSDKEYKKQIIDLMKATDGNTNLMHEGFNVDNPEEFTREWFSWANAMFCELVLDY
;
A
#
# COMPACT_ATOMS: atom_id res chain seq x y z
N LEU A 1 -15.99 -14.55 23.27
CA LEU A 1 -15.07 -14.83 24.36
C LEU A 1 -15.10 -13.63 25.32
N LYS A 2 -15.45 -13.88 26.62
CA LYS A 2 -15.41 -12.83 27.65
C LYS A 2 -14.17 -13.10 28.50
N ASP A 3 -13.00 -12.72 28.00
CA ASP A 3 -11.75 -12.77 28.76
C ASP A 3 -11.29 -11.34 29.00
N GLU A 4 -11.68 -10.79 30.14
CA GLU A 4 -11.41 -9.39 30.50
C GLU A 4 -9.90 -9.14 30.64
N LYS A 5 -9.16 -10.13 31.21
CA LYS A 5 -7.70 -10.01 31.37
C LYS A 5 -6.99 -9.95 30.03
N LEU A 6 -7.35 -10.81 29.09
CA LEU A 6 -6.78 -10.79 27.74
C LEU A 6 -7.12 -9.49 27.00
N ALA A 7 -8.34 -8.95 27.19
CA ALA A 7 -8.73 -7.68 26.62
C ALA A 7 -7.88 -6.51 27.16
N GLU A 8 -7.68 -6.46 28.50
CA GLU A 8 -6.82 -5.43 29.12
C GLU A 8 -5.37 -5.52 28.66
N GLU A 9 -4.80 -6.74 28.62
CA GLU A 9 -3.43 -6.97 28.14
C GLU A 9 -3.28 -6.57 26.67
N SER A 10 -4.28 -6.85 25.82
CA SER A 10 -4.28 -6.48 24.40
C SER A 10 -4.35 -4.97 24.20
N ILE A 11 -5.19 -4.27 24.95
CA ILE A 11 -5.30 -2.79 24.91
C ILE A 11 -3.98 -2.14 25.34
N LYS A 12 -3.37 -2.66 26.41
CA LYS A 12 -2.08 -2.16 26.90
C LYS A 12 -0.98 -2.34 25.83
N LEU A 13 -0.88 -3.55 25.26
CA LEU A 13 0.11 -3.85 24.22
C LEU A 13 -0.12 -2.98 22.96
N ALA A 14 -1.37 -2.80 22.54
CA ALA A 14 -1.69 -1.94 21.41
C ALA A 14 -1.21 -0.49 21.64
N LYS A 15 -1.39 0.04 22.86
CA LYS A 15 -0.91 1.36 23.23
C LYS A 15 0.63 1.45 23.24
N GLU A 16 1.30 0.45 23.78
CA GLU A 16 2.77 0.38 23.81
C GLU A 16 3.34 0.36 22.37
N ILE A 17 2.71 -0.39 21.45
CA ILE A 17 3.08 -0.45 20.04
C ILE A 17 2.83 0.89 19.37
N GLU A 18 1.68 1.52 19.57
CA GLU A 18 1.36 2.84 19.04
C GLU A 18 2.41 3.88 19.46
N ASP A 19 2.72 3.95 20.75
CA ASP A 19 3.70 4.88 21.29
C ASP A 19 5.12 4.64 20.71
N ALA A 20 5.47 3.37 20.46
CA ALA A 20 6.74 3.01 19.83
C ALA A 20 6.76 3.42 18.34
N ILE A 21 5.68 3.22 17.59
CA ILE A 21 5.57 3.66 16.19
C ILE A 21 5.72 5.19 16.11
N GLU A 22 5.01 5.94 16.95
CA GLU A 22 5.10 7.40 16.96
C GLU A 22 6.50 7.92 17.38
N THR A 23 7.20 7.16 18.23
CA THR A 23 8.53 7.55 18.74
C THR A 23 9.63 7.20 17.75
N TYR A 24 9.59 6.04 17.12
CA TYR A 24 10.68 5.48 16.33
C TYR A 24 10.34 5.34 14.85
N GLY A 25 9.07 5.10 14.52
CA GLY A 25 8.60 4.83 13.16
C GLY A 25 8.27 6.07 12.35
N VAL A 26 8.20 7.25 12.98
CA VAL A 26 7.92 8.53 12.32
C VAL A 26 9.20 9.34 12.19
N ILE A 27 9.46 9.86 10.98
CA ILE A 27 10.65 10.66 10.67
C ILE A 27 10.26 12.00 10.05
N GLU A 28 11.16 12.98 10.14
CA GLU A 28 11.05 14.27 9.44
C GLU A 28 11.80 14.22 8.12
N HIS A 29 11.07 14.16 7.01
CA HIS A 29 11.67 14.17 5.68
C HIS A 29 11.73 15.59 5.12
N TYR A 30 12.89 16.02 4.59
CA TYR A 30 13.14 17.40 4.14
C TYR A 30 12.15 17.92 3.07
N LYS A 31 11.57 17.04 2.26
CA LYS A 31 10.64 17.37 1.17
C LYS A 31 9.17 17.10 1.52
N TYR A 32 8.89 16.02 2.24
CA TYR A 32 7.54 15.53 2.50
C TYR A 32 7.04 15.87 3.90
N GLY A 33 7.91 16.33 4.81
CA GLY A 33 7.57 16.59 6.20
C GLY A 33 7.52 15.32 7.03
N ARG A 34 6.71 15.31 8.07
CA ARG A 34 6.54 14.19 8.99
C ARG A 34 5.86 13.02 8.28
N MET A 35 6.51 11.85 8.27
CA MET A 35 6.02 10.65 7.58
C MET A 35 6.48 9.36 8.26
N TYR A 36 5.80 8.25 7.96
CA TYR A 36 6.18 6.92 8.45
C TYR A 36 7.35 6.36 7.65
N ALA A 37 8.30 5.73 8.34
CA ALA A 37 9.34 4.90 7.75
C ALA A 37 8.81 3.47 7.54
N TYR A 38 9.31 2.79 6.51
CA TYR A 38 8.94 1.40 6.22
C TYR A 38 9.50 0.43 7.27
N GLU A 39 10.76 0.62 7.64
CA GLU A 39 11.46 -0.14 8.67
C GLU A 39 12.31 0.78 9.52
N VAL A 40 12.46 0.42 10.81
CA VAL A 40 13.33 1.12 11.77
C VAL A 40 14.03 0.10 12.67
N ASP A 41 15.23 0.44 13.11
CA ASP A 41 16.00 -0.38 14.06
C ASP A 41 15.86 0.07 15.54
N GLY A 42 15.15 1.17 15.79
CA GLY A 42 15.00 1.77 17.11
C GLY A 42 16.23 2.54 17.60
N PHE A 43 17.30 2.60 16.83
CA PHE A 43 18.57 3.30 17.14
C PHE A 43 18.84 4.49 16.22
N GLY A 44 17.84 4.88 15.40
CA GLY A 44 17.92 6.02 14.50
C GLY A 44 18.22 5.67 13.04
N GLN A 45 18.33 4.39 12.70
CA GLN A 45 18.37 3.96 11.31
C GLN A 45 16.96 3.66 10.82
N TYR A 46 16.68 3.99 9.57
CA TYR A 46 15.38 3.74 8.96
C TYR A 46 15.51 3.47 7.46
N ASN A 47 14.55 2.74 6.92
CA ASN A 47 14.42 2.48 5.49
C ASN A 47 13.20 3.22 4.95
N LEU A 48 13.38 3.93 3.83
CA LEU A 48 12.33 4.69 3.17
C LEU A 48 11.98 4.04 1.84
N MET A 49 10.90 3.29 1.85
CA MET A 49 10.29 2.65 0.69
C MET A 49 8.84 2.31 1.02
N ASP A 50 8.13 1.72 0.08
CA ASP A 50 6.96 0.88 0.31
C ASP A 50 7.00 -0.29 -0.64
N ASP A 51 6.49 -1.43 -0.22
CA ASP A 51 6.35 -2.64 -1.00
C ASP A 51 4.87 -2.81 -1.39
N ALA A 52 4.61 -3.26 -2.60
CA ALA A 52 3.25 -3.60 -3.03
C ALA A 52 2.63 -4.75 -2.23
N ASN A 53 3.44 -5.54 -1.55
CA ASN A 53 3.00 -6.63 -0.68
C ASN A 53 2.35 -6.09 0.60
N LEU A 54 1.23 -6.67 1.03
CA LEU A 54 0.47 -6.19 2.18
C LEU A 54 0.75 -7.03 3.44
N PRO A 55 0.71 -6.42 4.63
CA PRO A 55 0.45 -4.99 4.90
C PRO A 55 1.62 -4.10 4.50
N SER A 56 1.33 -2.85 4.11
CA SER A 56 2.28 -1.85 3.64
C SER A 56 1.97 -0.49 4.26
N LEU A 57 2.84 0.52 4.05
CA LEU A 57 2.53 1.89 4.49
C LEU A 57 1.27 2.44 3.81
N LEU A 58 1.03 2.06 2.56
CA LEU A 58 -0.19 2.42 1.84
C LEU A 58 -1.45 1.90 2.55
N SER A 59 -1.37 0.75 3.20
CA SER A 59 -2.52 0.09 3.86
C SER A 59 -2.87 0.65 5.24
N ILE A 60 -2.17 1.63 5.77
CA ILE A 60 -2.38 2.20 7.11
C ILE A 60 -3.85 2.53 7.42
N PRO A 61 -4.63 3.21 6.53
CA PRO A 61 -6.06 3.45 6.80
C PRO A 61 -6.90 2.18 6.71
N TYR A 62 -6.58 1.29 5.78
CA TYR A 62 -7.29 0.04 5.58
C TYR A 62 -7.24 -0.87 6.81
N ILE A 63 -6.09 -0.94 7.48
CA ILE A 63 -5.94 -1.70 8.74
C ILE A 63 -6.45 -0.94 9.97
N GLY A 64 -6.94 0.29 9.82
CA GLY A 64 -7.52 1.10 10.88
C GLY A 64 -6.52 1.72 11.85
N TYR A 65 -5.24 1.84 11.46
CA TYR A 65 -4.23 2.47 12.32
C TYR A 65 -4.35 4.01 12.34
N ARG A 66 -4.49 4.63 11.19
CA ARG A 66 -4.76 6.08 11.04
C ARG A 66 -5.79 6.31 9.93
N ASP A 67 -6.49 7.43 10.01
CA ASP A 67 -7.42 7.86 8.97
C ASP A 67 -6.69 8.35 7.70
N GLU A 68 -7.34 8.26 6.54
CA GLU A 68 -6.78 8.75 5.26
C GLU A 68 -6.45 10.25 5.28
N ASN A 69 -7.08 11.01 6.18
CA ASN A 69 -6.88 12.44 6.34
C ASN A 69 -5.77 12.80 7.34
N ASP A 70 -5.19 11.81 8.04
CA ASP A 70 -4.03 12.02 8.91
C ASP A 70 -2.88 12.64 8.12
N GLU A 71 -2.25 13.70 8.66
CA GLU A 71 -1.23 14.47 7.94
C GLU A 71 0.04 13.62 7.72
N THR A 72 0.44 12.84 8.73
CA THR A 72 1.62 11.97 8.64
C THR A 72 1.38 10.89 7.56
N TYR A 73 0.17 10.32 7.51
CA TYR A 73 -0.19 9.38 6.46
C TYR A 73 -0.22 10.03 5.07
N LYS A 74 -0.81 11.21 4.91
CA LYS A 74 -0.82 11.95 3.62
C LYS A 74 0.59 12.20 3.09
N ASN A 75 1.49 12.61 3.96
CA ASN A 75 2.89 12.81 3.61
C ASN A 75 3.56 11.51 3.19
N THR A 76 3.30 10.43 3.95
CA THR A 76 3.76 9.08 3.61
C THR A 76 3.22 8.62 2.26
N ARG A 77 1.90 8.76 2.04
CA ARG A 77 1.25 8.42 0.76
C ARG A 77 1.86 9.20 -0.42
N ASN A 78 2.11 10.49 -0.25
CA ASN A 78 2.76 11.32 -1.29
C ASN A 78 4.19 10.87 -1.60
N PHE A 79 4.92 10.37 -0.59
CA PHE A 79 6.26 9.81 -0.77
C PHE A 79 6.21 8.48 -1.53
N ILE A 80 5.36 7.54 -1.06
CA ILE A 80 5.35 6.17 -1.59
C ILE A 80 4.71 6.06 -2.98
N LEU A 81 3.78 6.96 -3.32
CA LEU A 81 3.16 7.06 -4.66
C LEU A 81 3.90 8.03 -5.59
N GLY A 82 5.20 8.12 -5.46
CA GLY A 82 6.06 8.97 -6.28
C GLY A 82 7.51 8.52 -6.27
N ASN A 83 8.37 9.28 -6.93
CA ASN A 83 9.79 8.97 -7.14
C ASN A 83 10.64 8.92 -5.85
N GLY A 84 10.06 9.18 -4.68
CA GLY A 84 10.71 8.96 -3.39
C GLY A 84 10.81 7.47 -3.04
N ASN A 85 9.86 6.68 -3.47
CA ASN A 85 9.85 5.23 -3.29
C ASN A 85 10.65 4.54 -4.42
N PRO A 86 11.71 3.77 -4.11
CA PRO A 86 12.50 3.08 -5.12
C PRO A 86 11.73 2.00 -5.89
N TYR A 87 10.56 1.56 -5.37
CA TYR A 87 9.68 0.59 -6.02
C TYR A 87 8.46 1.23 -6.70
N TYR A 88 8.39 2.56 -6.77
CA TYR A 88 7.39 3.23 -7.58
C TYR A 88 7.85 3.28 -9.03
N TYR A 89 7.06 2.68 -9.92
CA TYR A 89 7.34 2.66 -11.35
C TYR A 89 6.24 3.39 -12.12
N GLU A 90 6.64 4.10 -13.16
CA GLU A 90 5.75 4.82 -14.08
C GLU A 90 6.15 4.53 -15.52
N GLY A 91 5.20 4.05 -16.33
CA GLY A 91 5.37 3.72 -17.73
C GLY A 91 4.21 4.25 -18.57
N GLU A 92 4.14 3.78 -19.82
CA GLU A 92 3.14 4.25 -20.80
C GLU A 92 1.71 3.82 -20.46
N LYS A 93 1.53 2.65 -19.81
CA LYS A 93 0.21 2.04 -19.57
C LYS A 93 -0.25 2.21 -18.14
N ALA A 94 0.68 2.21 -17.20
CA ALA A 94 0.34 2.23 -15.78
C ALA A 94 1.44 2.86 -14.93
N LYS A 95 1.08 3.19 -13.68
CA LYS A 95 2.02 3.58 -12.63
C LYS A 95 1.54 3.09 -11.28
N GLY A 96 2.47 2.79 -10.39
CA GLY A 96 2.15 2.29 -9.05
C GLY A 96 3.36 1.72 -8.33
N ILE A 97 3.08 1.00 -7.25
CA ILE A 97 4.11 0.39 -6.42
C ILE A 97 4.34 -1.06 -6.88
N GLY A 98 5.58 -1.40 -7.08
CA GLY A 98 6.08 -2.76 -7.30
C GLY A 98 6.69 -3.34 -6.03
N SER A 99 7.52 -4.37 -6.20
CA SER A 99 8.09 -5.14 -5.09
C SER A 99 9.50 -5.61 -5.43
N PRO A 100 10.38 -5.79 -4.43
CA PRO A 100 11.67 -6.49 -4.65
C PRO A 100 11.48 -7.95 -5.08
N HIS A 101 10.28 -8.52 -4.96
CA HIS A 101 9.97 -9.91 -5.35
C HIS A 101 9.67 -10.08 -6.85
N THR A 102 9.47 -8.99 -7.58
CA THR A 102 9.15 -9.02 -9.02
C THR A 102 10.17 -8.22 -9.83
N PRO A 103 10.25 -8.41 -11.16
CA PRO A 103 11.17 -7.63 -12.00
C PRO A 103 10.98 -6.11 -11.88
N ILE A 104 12.02 -5.37 -12.21
CA ILE A 104 11.98 -3.90 -12.32
C ILE A 104 10.89 -3.50 -13.34
N ASN A 105 10.22 -2.39 -13.09
CA ASN A 105 9.08 -1.88 -13.86
C ASN A 105 7.80 -2.75 -13.77
N TYR A 106 7.73 -3.67 -12.81
CA TYR A 106 6.50 -4.39 -12.51
C TYR A 106 5.81 -3.77 -11.30
N ILE A 107 4.54 -3.40 -11.46
CA ILE A 107 3.67 -2.94 -10.36
C ILE A 107 2.62 -4.00 -10.07
N TRP A 108 2.07 -3.99 -8.85
CA TRP A 108 1.16 -5.04 -8.42
C TRP A 108 -0.31 -4.58 -8.39
N HIS A 109 -1.21 -5.43 -8.86
CA HIS A 109 -2.65 -5.18 -8.77
C HIS A 109 -3.14 -5.02 -7.32
N ILE A 110 -2.55 -5.73 -6.34
CA ILE A 110 -2.86 -5.55 -4.91
C ILE A 110 -2.62 -4.09 -4.48
N SER A 111 -1.47 -3.52 -4.87
CA SER A 111 -1.13 -2.14 -4.54
C SER A 111 -2.07 -1.15 -5.21
N LEU A 112 -2.49 -1.40 -6.46
CA LEU A 112 -3.51 -0.59 -7.13
C LEU A 112 -4.85 -0.66 -6.38
N ALA A 113 -5.32 -1.85 -6.03
CA ALA A 113 -6.55 -2.01 -5.24
C ALA A 113 -6.47 -1.25 -3.91
N MET A 114 -5.32 -1.33 -3.21
CA MET A 114 -5.11 -0.61 -1.96
C MET A 114 -5.11 0.90 -2.13
N GLN A 115 -4.63 1.43 -3.26
CA GLN A 115 -4.73 2.87 -3.56
C GLN A 115 -6.20 3.34 -3.59
N GLY A 116 -7.09 2.54 -4.14
CA GLY A 116 -8.52 2.82 -4.16
C GLY A 116 -9.17 2.63 -2.79
N LEU A 117 -8.93 1.51 -2.11
CA LEU A 117 -9.51 1.18 -0.80
C LEU A 117 -9.12 2.15 0.32
N THR A 118 -7.99 2.85 0.16
CA THR A 118 -7.52 3.88 1.11
C THR A 118 -7.81 5.31 0.65
N SER A 119 -8.83 5.49 -0.17
CA SER A 119 -9.31 6.79 -0.62
C SER A 119 -10.82 6.87 -0.55
N SER A 120 -11.37 7.96 -0.06
CA SER A 120 -12.82 8.24 -0.11
C SER A 120 -13.27 8.89 -1.44
N ASP A 121 -12.32 9.26 -2.31
CA ASP A 121 -12.62 9.86 -3.61
C ASP A 121 -13.13 8.80 -4.60
N LYS A 122 -14.44 8.86 -4.88
CA LYS A 122 -15.11 7.91 -5.81
C LYS A 122 -14.57 7.98 -7.23
N GLU A 123 -14.23 9.16 -7.73
CA GLU A 123 -13.68 9.29 -9.08
C GLU A 123 -12.30 8.65 -9.16
N TYR A 124 -11.49 8.84 -8.14
CA TYR A 124 -10.19 8.16 -8.04
C TYR A 124 -10.33 6.63 -7.94
N LYS A 125 -11.28 6.12 -7.11
CA LYS A 125 -11.57 4.68 -7.05
C LYS A 125 -11.95 4.13 -8.43
N LYS A 126 -12.81 4.85 -9.15
CA LYS A 126 -13.21 4.46 -10.51
C LYS A 126 -12.02 4.41 -11.45
N GLN A 127 -11.13 5.40 -11.42
CA GLN A 127 -9.93 5.41 -12.24
C GLN A 127 -9.03 4.20 -11.95
N ILE A 128 -8.88 3.82 -10.68
CA ILE A 128 -8.11 2.63 -10.28
C ILE A 128 -8.78 1.35 -10.80
N ILE A 129 -10.11 1.21 -10.66
CA ILE A 129 -10.85 0.05 -11.18
C ILE A 129 -10.67 -0.06 -12.70
N ASP A 130 -10.82 1.05 -13.42
CA ASP A 130 -10.68 1.07 -14.88
C ASP A 130 -9.22 0.76 -15.29
N LEU A 131 -8.23 1.25 -14.56
CA LEU A 131 -6.82 0.91 -14.77
C LEU A 131 -6.57 -0.59 -14.56
N MET A 132 -7.04 -1.18 -13.46
CA MET A 132 -6.88 -2.61 -13.18
C MET A 132 -7.51 -3.47 -14.28
N LYS A 133 -8.68 -3.09 -14.78
CA LYS A 133 -9.33 -3.77 -15.91
C LYS A 133 -8.56 -3.63 -17.24
N ALA A 134 -7.92 -2.49 -17.45
CA ALA A 134 -7.13 -2.23 -18.66
C ALA A 134 -5.75 -2.91 -18.64
N THR A 135 -5.33 -3.43 -17.49
CA THR A 135 -4.01 -4.05 -17.27
C THR A 135 -4.09 -5.52 -16.88
N ASP A 136 -5.22 -6.18 -17.17
CA ASP A 136 -5.46 -7.60 -16.91
C ASP A 136 -4.75 -8.57 -17.88
N GLY A 137 -3.91 -8.04 -18.78
CA GLY A 137 -3.17 -8.84 -19.76
C GLY A 137 -4.06 -9.64 -20.72
N ASN A 138 -5.31 -9.22 -20.96
CA ASN A 138 -6.35 -9.93 -21.72
C ASN A 138 -6.78 -11.27 -21.12
N THR A 139 -6.55 -11.48 -19.83
CA THR A 139 -6.88 -12.72 -19.12
C THR A 139 -8.19 -12.65 -18.36
N ASN A 140 -8.72 -11.45 -18.11
CA ASN A 140 -9.84 -11.15 -17.19
C ASN A 140 -9.50 -11.54 -15.73
N LEU A 141 -8.20 -11.55 -15.36
CA LEU A 141 -7.70 -11.89 -14.04
C LEU A 141 -6.72 -10.82 -13.55
N MET A 142 -6.62 -10.70 -12.23
CA MET A 142 -5.62 -9.85 -11.59
C MET A 142 -4.36 -10.66 -11.27
N HIS A 143 -3.21 -10.12 -11.64
CA HIS A 143 -1.91 -10.76 -11.50
C HIS A 143 -1.19 -10.29 -10.23
N GLU A 144 -0.12 -10.99 -9.84
CA GLU A 144 0.79 -10.53 -8.79
C GLU A 144 1.46 -9.22 -9.21
N GLY A 145 2.16 -9.21 -10.35
CA GLY A 145 2.79 -8.02 -10.91
C GLY A 145 2.72 -8.02 -12.43
N PHE A 146 2.67 -6.83 -13.03
CA PHE A 146 2.69 -6.65 -14.48
C PHE A 146 3.58 -5.46 -14.87
N ASN A 147 4.14 -5.51 -16.08
CA ASN A 147 5.02 -4.48 -16.62
C ASN A 147 4.23 -3.20 -16.93
N VAL A 148 4.71 -2.05 -16.46
CA VAL A 148 4.04 -0.74 -16.60
C VAL A 148 3.89 -0.27 -18.05
N ASP A 149 4.70 -0.78 -18.99
CA ASP A 149 4.65 -0.46 -20.41
C ASP A 149 3.92 -1.52 -21.25
N ASN A 150 3.95 -2.78 -20.80
CA ASN A 150 3.32 -3.91 -21.46
C ASN A 150 2.59 -4.83 -20.46
N PRO A 151 1.30 -4.61 -20.17
CA PRO A 151 0.55 -5.41 -19.21
C PRO A 151 0.38 -6.89 -19.57
N GLU A 152 0.69 -7.30 -20.81
CA GLU A 152 0.71 -8.73 -21.20
C GLU A 152 1.94 -9.46 -20.63
N GLU A 153 2.93 -8.72 -20.14
CA GLU A 153 4.07 -9.25 -19.39
C GLU A 153 3.76 -9.20 -17.89
N PHE A 154 3.35 -10.32 -17.33
CA PHE A 154 2.95 -10.42 -15.93
C PHE A 154 3.54 -11.63 -15.21
N THR A 155 3.56 -11.59 -13.88
CA THR A 155 3.85 -12.72 -13.00
C THR A 155 2.55 -13.29 -12.46
N ARG A 156 2.47 -14.64 -12.31
CA ARG A 156 1.31 -15.37 -11.80
C ARG A 156 0.00 -14.98 -12.49
N GLU A 157 -0.30 -15.66 -13.59
CA GLU A 157 -1.53 -15.46 -14.38
C GLU A 157 -2.79 -15.40 -13.53
N TRP A 158 -2.92 -16.28 -12.54
CA TRP A 158 -3.99 -16.25 -11.56
C TRP A 158 -3.43 -16.05 -10.15
N PHE A 159 -3.72 -14.90 -9.56
CA PHE A 159 -3.31 -14.57 -8.20
C PHE A 159 -4.57 -14.25 -7.37
N SER A 160 -5.02 -15.23 -6.56
CA SER A 160 -6.30 -15.15 -5.84
C SER A 160 -6.40 -13.93 -4.93
N TRP A 161 -5.28 -13.55 -4.32
CA TRP A 161 -5.24 -12.36 -3.45
C TRP A 161 -5.54 -11.08 -4.22
N ALA A 162 -4.90 -10.86 -5.37
CA ALA A 162 -5.18 -9.69 -6.21
C ALA A 162 -6.62 -9.68 -6.73
N ASN A 163 -7.15 -10.84 -7.12
CA ASN A 163 -8.54 -10.96 -7.55
C ASN A 163 -9.53 -10.63 -6.41
N ALA A 164 -9.25 -11.09 -5.18
CA ALA A 164 -10.07 -10.78 -4.01
C ALA A 164 -10.07 -9.28 -3.69
N MET A 165 -8.89 -8.63 -3.71
CA MET A 165 -8.75 -7.19 -3.47
C MET A 165 -9.44 -6.35 -4.56
N PHE A 166 -9.42 -6.80 -5.82
CA PHE A 166 -10.18 -6.16 -6.90
C PHE A 166 -11.69 -6.23 -6.63
N CYS A 167 -12.20 -7.40 -6.25
CA CYS A 167 -13.61 -7.57 -5.91
C CYS A 167 -14.01 -6.67 -4.71
N GLU A 168 -13.18 -6.59 -3.69
CA GLU A 168 -13.42 -5.72 -2.53
C GLU A 168 -13.49 -4.25 -2.94
N LEU A 169 -12.54 -3.78 -3.76
CA LEU A 169 -12.54 -2.40 -4.28
C LEU A 169 -13.81 -2.10 -5.09
N VAL A 170 -14.27 -3.03 -5.93
CA VAL A 170 -15.50 -2.87 -6.72
C VAL A 170 -16.72 -2.80 -5.82
N LEU A 171 -16.77 -3.56 -4.72
CA LEU A 171 -17.86 -3.54 -3.75
C LEU A 171 -17.87 -2.29 -2.86
N ASP A 172 -16.71 -1.69 -2.65
CA ASP A 172 -16.53 -0.47 -1.87
C ASP A 172 -16.77 0.81 -2.69
N TYR A 173 -16.72 0.73 -4.02
CA TYR A 173 -17.04 1.82 -4.96
C TYR A 173 -18.53 2.11 -5.01
#